data_1f27db1372cb05dd9d1f615470ffcbf5
#
_entry.id   1f27db1372cb05dd9d1f615470ffcbf5
#
_cell.length_a   1.000
_cell.length_b   1.000
_cell.length_c   1.000
_cell.angle_alpha   90.00
_cell.angle_beta   90.00
_cell.angle_gamma   90.00
#
_symmetry.space_group_name_H-M   'P 1'
#
loop_
_entity.id
_entity.type
_entity.pdbx_description
1 polymer ?
#
loop_
_entity_poly.entity_id
_entity_poly.type
_entity_poly.pdbx_seq_one_letter_code
_entity_poly.pdbx_strand_id
1 'polypeptide(L)'
;LINAVLNSGALYMNGKYYLVARVEGNDRKSFFAVAESDKPTEGFRFHDYPVLLPDTEKEETNVYDMRLTQHEDGWIYGVFCSESKDKDSNDLSAAVAQAGIVRTKDLKTWERLPNLKSKSPQQRNVVLHPEFVDGKYAFYTRPQDDFIQTGSGGGVCFGLCEDINNPVICTEEVVISPRQYHTITEVKNGAGAVPIKTPKGWIHIAHGVRNTAAGLRYVIYVFATDLNDPSKLIASPSGLFIAPHKSERVGDVSNVCFTNGAVVTENNDVYIYYASSDTRLHVAATTIDKLMDYTFNTCLLYTSDAA
;
A
#
# COMPACT_ATOMS: atom_id res chain seq x y z
N LEU A 1 -19.22 18.12 -1.28
CA LEU A 1 -18.78 18.01 0.12
C LEU A 1 -17.84 16.84 0.28
N ILE A 2 -16.79 17.02 1.09
CA ILE A 2 -15.82 15.98 1.43
C ILE A 2 -16.41 15.15 2.57
N ASN A 3 -16.36 13.81 2.41
CA ASN A 3 -16.73 12.84 3.45
C ASN A 3 -15.51 12.48 4.33
N ALA A 4 -14.41 12.06 3.72
CA ALA A 4 -13.23 11.60 4.43
C ALA A 4 -11.92 11.94 3.71
N VAL A 5 -10.84 12.03 4.49
CA VAL A 5 -9.46 12.08 4.01
C VAL A 5 -8.69 10.95 4.66
N LEU A 6 -8.15 10.02 3.86
CA LEU A 6 -7.58 8.76 4.35
C LEU A 6 -6.50 8.23 3.40
N ASN A 7 -5.85 7.14 3.79
CA ASN A 7 -4.97 6.30 2.96
C ASN A 7 -3.99 7.09 2.10
N SER A 8 -3.06 7.82 2.74
CA SER A 8 -2.09 8.66 2.02
C SER A 8 -0.82 7.90 1.67
N GLY A 9 -0.38 8.01 0.41
CA GLY A 9 1.02 7.88 0.06
C GLY A 9 1.83 9.02 0.69
N ALA A 10 3.10 8.79 1.00
CA ALA A 10 3.94 9.76 1.69
C ALA A 10 5.35 9.82 1.09
N LEU A 11 5.94 11.01 1.08
CA LEU A 11 7.33 11.27 0.72
C LEU A 11 7.96 12.28 1.68
N TYR A 12 9.26 12.14 1.88
CA TYR A 12 10.12 13.18 2.45
C TYR A 12 11.12 13.62 1.37
N MET A 13 11.04 14.87 0.97
CA MET A 13 11.84 15.40 -0.12
C MET A 13 12.13 16.88 0.09
N ASN A 14 13.39 17.30 -0.12
CA ASN A 14 13.81 18.70 0.00
C ASN A 14 13.45 19.36 1.34
N GLY A 15 13.57 18.60 2.44
CA GLY A 15 13.26 19.09 3.78
C GLY A 15 11.78 19.20 4.12
N LYS A 16 10.89 18.73 3.24
CA LYS A 16 9.43 18.77 3.42
C LYS A 16 8.80 17.38 3.40
N TYR A 17 7.70 17.26 4.09
CA TYR A 17 6.84 16.07 4.10
C TYR A 17 5.67 16.29 3.14
N TYR A 18 5.46 15.33 2.25
CA TYR A 18 4.36 15.34 1.28
C TYR A 18 3.46 14.13 1.51
N LEU A 19 2.17 14.39 1.44
CA LEU A 19 1.13 13.36 1.43
C LEU A 19 0.34 13.46 0.14
N VAL A 20 0.10 12.34 -0.53
CA VAL A 20 -0.91 12.24 -1.57
C VAL A 20 -2.08 11.45 -0.98
N ALA A 21 -3.04 12.18 -0.46
CA ALA A 21 -4.16 11.62 0.27
C ALA A 21 -5.30 11.21 -0.67
N ARG A 22 -5.97 10.11 -0.35
CA ARG A 22 -7.30 9.80 -0.87
C ARG A 22 -8.29 10.75 -0.22
N VAL A 23 -9.00 11.50 -1.03
CA VAL A 23 -10.11 12.33 -0.60
C VAL A 23 -11.39 11.73 -1.16
N GLU A 24 -12.32 11.38 -0.29
CA GLU A 24 -13.61 10.82 -0.67
C GLU A 24 -14.72 11.86 -0.57
N GLY A 25 -15.49 12.01 -1.63
CA GLY A 25 -16.68 12.86 -1.66
C GLY A 25 -17.92 12.18 -1.07
N ASN A 26 -18.97 12.94 -0.81
CA ASN A 26 -20.26 12.41 -0.34
C ASN A 26 -20.96 11.52 -1.38
N ASP A 27 -20.52 11.56 -2.63
CA ASP A 27 -20.96 10.70 -3.74
C ASP A 27 -20.21 9.37 -3.80
N ARG A 28 -19.31 9.11 -2.83
CA ARG A 28 -18.42 7.95 -2.74
C ARG A 28 -17.35 7.86 -3.85
N LYS A 29 -17.17 8.92 -4.62
CA LYS A 29 -16.02 9.02 -5.54
C LYS A 29 -14.80 9.51 -4.79
N SER A 30 -13.66 8.95 -5.13
CA SER A 30 -12.38 9.36 -4.58
C SER A 30 -11.54 10.08 -5.63
N PHE A 31 -10.71 10.98 -5.15
CA PHE A 31 -9.65 11.62 -5.93
C PHE A 31 -8.42 11.78 -5.04
N PHE A 32 -7.30 12.16 -5.63
CA PHE A 32 -6.07 12.40 -4.89
C PHE A 32 -5.83 13.89 -4.69
N ALA A 33 -5.34 14.25 -3.52
CA ALA A 33 -4.92 15.62 -3.21
C ALA A 33 -3.54 15.61 -2.55
N VAL A 34 -2.66 16.51 -3.00
CA VAL A 34 -1.32 16.68 -2.44
C VAL A 34 -1.41 17.65 -1.27
N ALA A 35 -0.83 17.26 -0.14
CA ALA A 35 -0.58 18.14 1.00
C ALA A 35 0.90 18.17 1.34
N GLU A 36 1.40 19.30 1.82
CA GLU A 36 2.79 19.48 2.26
C GLU A 36 2.89 20.10 3.64
N SER A 37 3.98 19.79 4.36
CA SER A 37 4.31 20.38 5.64
C SER A 37 5.82 20.38 5.87
N ASP A 38 6.29 21.34 6.67
CA ASP A 38 7.66 21.34 7.19
C ASP A 38 7.83 20.43 8.42
N LYS A 39 6.72 19.87 8.94
CA LYS A 39 6.69 18.99 10.11
C LYS A 39 6.01 17.66 9.76
N PRO A 40 6.49 16.53 10.31
CA PRO A 40 5.95 15.22 9.98
C PRO A 40 4.56 14.93 10.57
N THR A 41 4.18 15.62 11.64
CA THR A 41 2.99 15.27 12.44
C THR A 41 1.89 16.30 12.41
N GLU A 42 2.13 17.48 11.86
CA GLU A 42 1.16 18.59 11.90
C GLU A 42 1.43 19.61 10.78
N GLY A 43 0.49 20.55 10.60
CA GLY A 43 0.67 21.69 9.71
C GLY A 43 0.55 21.36 8.23
N PHE A 44 0.04 20.20 7.87
CA PHE A 44 -0.19 19.85 6.46
C PHE A 44 -1.21 20.78 5.82
N ARG A 45 -0.83 21.32 4.66
CA ARG A 45 -1.69 22.17 3.84
C ARG A 45 -1.84 21.56 2.47
N PHE A 46 -3.08 21.37 2.05
CA PHE A 46 -3.39 20.87 0.72
C PHE A 46 -3.08 21.94 -0.33
N HIS A 47 -2.65 21.49 -1.49
CA HIS A 47 -2.61 22.33 -2.68
C HIS A 47 -4.04 22.77 -3.05
N ASP A 48 -4.17 23.90 -3.75
CA ASP A 48 -5.47 24.48 -4.12
C ASP A 48 -6.20 23.69 -5.22
N TYR A 49 -5.59 22.62 -5.74
CA TYR A 49 -6.14 21.78 -6.81
C TYR A 49 -5.87 20.31 -6.53
N PRO A 50 -6.77 19.41 -6.96
CA PRO A 50 -6.55 17.96 -6.85
C PRO A 50 -5.49 17.48 -7.84
N VAL A 51 -5.00 16.26 -7.65
CA VAL A 51 -4.20 15.57 -8.67
C VAL A 51 -5.09 15.30 -9.87
N LEU A 52 -4.76 15.94 -10.99
CA LEU A 52 -5.46 15.71 -12.26
C LEU A 52 -4.79 14.53 -12.96
N LEU A 53 -5.48 13.41 -13.01
CA LEU A 53 -5.05 12.24 -13.75
C LEU A 53 -5.48 12.36 -15.20
N PRO A 54 -4.58 12.16 -16.18
CA PRO A 54 -4.96 12.05 -17.57
C PRO A 54 -5.98 10.93 -17.80
N ASP A 55 -6.86 11.12 -18.78
CA ASP A 55 -7.84 10.11 -19.18
C ASP A 55 -7.16 8.82 -19.65
N THR A 56 -7.81 7.70 -19.42
CA THR A 56 -7.38 6.37 -19.84
C THR A 56 -8.31 5.81 -20.93
N GLU A 57 -7.82 4.82 -21.70
CA GLU A 57 -8.65 4.14 -22.71
C GLU A 57 -9.89 3.45 -22.11
N LYS A 58 -9.78 2.98 -20.87
CA LYS A 58 -10.89 2.41 -20.11
C LYS A 58 -11.38 3.43 -19.10
N GLU A 59 -12.70 3.58 -19.00
CA GLU A 59 -13.32 4.42 -18.00
C GLU A 59 -12.96 3.94 -16.59
N GLU A 60 -12.23 4.79 -15.85
CA GLU A 60 -11.98 4.59 -14.42
C GLU A 60 -13.17 5.13 -13.64
N THR A 61 -13.91 4.25 -12.98
CA THR A 61 -15.08 4.65 -12.18
C THR A 61 -14.68 5.19 -10.81
N ASN A 62 -13.52 4.76 -10.30
CA ASN A 62 -12.95 5.26 -9.06
C ASN A 62 -11.44 5.01 -9.01
N VAL A 63 -10.71 5.87 -8.29
CA VAL A 63 -9.26 5.75 -8.06
C VAL A 63 -8.96 6.00 -6.60
N TYR A 64 -8.12 5.16 -5.96
CA TYR A 64 -7.83 5.27 -4.54
C TYR A 64 -6.54 4.58 -4.11
N ASP A 65 -6.08 4.92 -2.91
CA ASP A 65 -5.00 4.26 -2.17
C ASP A 65 -3.64 4.31 -2.91
N MET A 66 -3.19 5.52 -3.27
CA MET A 66 -1.89 5.73 -3.93
C MET A 66 -0.73 5.50 -2.95
N ARG A 67 0.28 4.75 -3.39
CA ARG A 67 1.61 4.63 -2.78
C ARG A 67 2.60 5.41 -3.61
N LEU A 68 3.46 6.16 -2.95
CA LEU A 68 4.48 6.97 -3.63
C LEU A 68 5.84 6.33 -3.47
N THR A 69 6.48 6.01 -4.58
CA THR A 69 7.84 5.47 -4.63
C THR A 69 8.77 6.47 -5.31
N GLN A 70 9.75 6.96 -4.56
CA GLN A 70 10.89 7.65 -5.15
C GLN A 70 11.85 6.58 -5.65
N HIS A 71 11.88 6.38 -6.96
CA HIS A 71 12.64 5.31 -7.59
C HIS A 71 14.04 5.77 -8.01
N GLU A 72 15.00 4.85 -8.04
CA GLU A 72 16.39 5.16 -8.37
C GLU A 72 16.61 5.69 -9.81
N ASP A 73 15.65 5.48 -10.73
CA ASP A 73 15.66 6.09 -12.07
C ASP A 73 15.37 7.60 -12.04
N GLY A 74 15.12 8.14 -10.83
CA GLY A 74 14.88 9.55 -10.57
C GLY A 74 13.45 10.01 -10.80
N TRP A 75 12.48 9.11 -11.03
CA TRP A 75 11.07 9.44 -11.03
C TRP A 75 10.43 9.15 -9.66
N ILE A 76 9.36 9.88 -9.38
CA ILE A 76 8.42 9.57 -8.31
C ILE A 76 7.23 8.87 -8.97
N TYR A 77 6.99 7.62 -8.61
CA TYR A 77 5.86 6.84 -9.09
C TYR A 77 4.74 6.81 -8.05
N GLY A 78 3.51 7.00 -8.52
CA GLY A 78 2.31 6.73 -7.77
C GLY A 78 1.66 5.44 -8.28
N VAL A 79 1.53 4.44 -7.41
CA VAL A 79 0.81 3.19 -7.74
C VAL A 79 -0.47 3.15 -6.91
N PHE A 80 -1.62 2.99 -7.55
CA PHE A 80 -2.93 3.12 -6.93
C PHE A 80 -3.91 2.06 -7.44
N CYS A 81 -5.04 1.93 -6.77
CA CYS A 81 -6.14 1.10 -7.26
C CYS A 81 -6.95 1.89 -8.29
N SER A 82 -6.99 1.39 -9.52
CA SER A 82 -7.85 1.81 -10.61
C SER A 82 -9.04 0.85 -10.68
N GLU A 83 -10.24 1.36 -10.48
CA GLU A 83 -11.48 0.58 -10.46
C GLU A 83 -12.34 0.93 -11.65
N SER A 84 -12.86 -0.08 -12.31
CA SER A 84 -13.86 0.05 -13.37
C SER A 84 -15.04 -0.88 -13.10
N LYS A 85 -16.23 -0.54 -13.68
CA LYS A 85 -17.40 -1.41 -13.64
C LYS A 85 -17.10 -2.72 -14.37
N ASP A 86 -17.43 -3.84 -13.75
CA ASP A 86 -17.45 -5.13 -14.44
C ASP A 86 -18.61 -5.14 -15.43
N LYS A 87 -18.28 -5.05 -16.73
CA LYS A 87 -19.27 -4.99 -17.82
C LYS A 87 -19.91 -6.35 -18.11
N ASP A 88 -19.29 -7.43 -17.67
CA ASP A 88 -19.77 -8.80 -17.85
C ASP A 88 -20.74 -9.24 -16.75
N SER A 89 -20.89 -8.42 -15.71
CA SER A 89 -21.75 -8.69 -14.57
C SER A 89 -23.01 -7.80 -14.55
N ASN A 90 -24.16 -8.42 -14.31
CA ASN A 90 -25.43 -7.72 -14.07
C ASN A 90 -25.52 -7.12 -12.67
N ASP A 91 -24.63 -7.49 -11.74
CA ASP A 91 -24.55 -6.89 -10.41
C ASP A 91 -23.97 -5.47 -10.51
N LEU A 92 -24.75 -4.48 -10.09
CA LEU A 92 -24.33 -3.07 -10.11
C LEU A 92 -23.13 -2.77 -9.21
N SER A 93 -22.86 -3.61 -8.23
CA SER A 93 -21.71 -3.48 -7.33
C SER A 93 -20.45 -4.19 -7.83
N ALA A 94 -20.55 -5.02 -8.86
CA ALA A 94 -19.41 -5.73 -9.42
C ALA A 94 -18.43 -4.78 -10.10
N ALA A 95 -17.17 -4.91 -9.74
CA ALA A 95 -16.07 -4.07 -10.23
C ALA A 95 -14.82 -4.89 -10.55
N VAL A 96 -13.99 -4.34 -11.41
CA VAL A 96 -12.66 -4.86 -11.72
C VAL A 96 -11.62 -3.86 -11.20
N ALA A 97 -10.69 -4.35 -10.40
CA ALA A 97 -9.60 -3.56 -9.87
C ALA A 97 -8.27 -3.92 -10.52
N GLN A 98 -7.53 -2.89 -10.94
CA GLN A 98 -6.18 -3.00 -11.49
C GLN A 98 -5.25 -2.03 -10.79
N ALA A 99 -3.94 -2.24 -10.91
CA ALA A 99 -2.96 -1.30 -10.40
C ALA A 99 -2.71 -0.21 -11.44
N GLY A 100 -3.21 1.00 -11.18
CA GLY A 100 -2.92 2.19 -11.95
C GLY A 100 -1.54 2.73 -11.62
N ILE A 101 -0.82 3.29 -12.59
CA ILE A 101 0.52 3.85 -12.43
C ILE A 101 0.56 5.28 -12.98
N VAL A 102 1.08 6.18 -12.20
CA VAL A 102 1.46 7.54 -12.62
C VAL A 102 2.90 7.82 -12.24
N ARG A 103 3.51 8.81 -12.91
CA ARG A 103 4.82 9.33 -12.49
C ARG A 103 4.85 10.84 -12.51
N THR A 104 5.73 11.40 -11.71
CA THR A 104 5.91 12.84 -11.57
C THR A 104 7.36 13.16 -11.17
N LYS A 105 7.75 14.43 -11.35
CA LYS A 105 9.02 14.97 -10.82
C LYS A 105 8.79 16.00 -9.70
N ASP A 106 7.59 16.53 -9.61
CA ASP A 106 7.29 17.74 -8.84
C ASP A 106 6.01 17.65 -7.98
N LEU A 107 5.32 16.50 -8.02
CA LEU A 107 4.00 16.27 -7.39
C LEU A 107 2.89 17.23 -7.90
N LYS A 108 3.10 17.92 -9.02
CA LYS A 108 2.17 18.85 -9.64
C LYS A 108 1.72 18.37 -11.01
N THR A 109 2.70 17.98 -11.84
CA THR A 109 2.46 17.46 -13.17
C THR A 109 2.55 15.94 -13.14
N TRP A 110 1.52 15.25 -13.60
CA TRP A 110 1.41 13.82 -13.54
C TRP A 110 1.26 13.21 -14.93
N GLU A 111 2.06 12.22 -15.20
CA GLU A 111 1.97 11.39 -16.41
C GLU A 111 1.33 10.06 -16.06
N ARG A 112 0.27 9.69 -16.77
CA ARG A 112 -0.44 8.42 -16.61
C ARG A 112 0.21 7.35 -17.48
N LEU A 113 0.69 6.28 -16.86
CA LEU A 113 1.19 5.09 -17.54
C LEU A 113 0.06 4.04 -17.65
N PRO A 114 0.18 3.04 -18.54
CA PRO A 114 -0.76 1.93 -18.57
C PRO A 114 -0.87 1.21 -17.21
N ASN A 115 -2.01 0.59 -16.94
CA ASN A 115 -2.18 -0.24 -15.75
C ASN A 115 -1.23 -1.44 -15.79
N LEU A 116 -0.72 -1.83 -14.62
CA LEU A 116 0.09 -3.04 -14.47
C LEU A 116 -0.73 -4.27 -14.88
N LYS A 117 -0.17 -5.07 -15.77
CA LYS A 117 -0.73 -6.35 -16.21
C LYS A 117 -0.01 -7.50 -15.54
N SER A 118 -0.74 -8.53 -15.13
CA SER A 118 -0.19 -9.79 -14.64
C SER A 118 -1.07 -10.96 -15.08
N LYS A 119 -0.73 -12.18 -14.65
CA LYS A 119 -1.57 -13.36 -14.90
C LYS A 119 -2.87 -13.33 -14.09
N SER A 120 -2.88 -12.60 -12.98
CA SER A 120 -4.08 -12.44 -12.16
C SER A 120 -5.11 -11.55 -12.85
N PRO A 121 -6.40 -11.90 -12.83
CA PRO A 121 -7.46 -11.08 -13.41
C PRO A 121 -7.60 -9.71 -12.72
N GLN A 122 -7.26 -9.63 -11.45
CA GLN A 122 -7.31 -8.41 -10.66
C GLN A 122 -6.07 -8.24 -9.79
N GLN A 123 -5.71 -6.97 -9.52
CA GLN A 123 -4.59 -6.59 -8.65
C GLN A 123 -4.99 -5.41 -7.77
N ARG A 124 -4.72 -5.52 -6.47
CA ARG A 124 -4.90 -4.43 -5.50
C ARG A 124 -3.69 -4.34 -4.57
N ASN A 125 -3.50 -3.16 -3.96
CA ASN A 125 -2.41 -2.93 -2.99
C ASN A 125 -1.02 -3.21 -3.55
N VAL A 126 -0.82 -2.84 -4.82
CA VAL A 126 0.47 -2.97 -5.49
C VAL A 126 1.40 -1.84 -5.03
N VAL A 127 2.66 -2.18 -4.82
CA VAL A 127 3.72 -1.25 -4.43
C VAL A 127 4.92 -1.46 -5.36
N LEU A 128 5.45 -0.38 -5.91
CA LEU A 128 6.71 -0.40 -6.66
C LEU A 128 7.89 -0.39 -5.68
N HIS A 129 8.82 -1.32 -5.85
CA HIS A 129 10.10 -1.32 -5.12
C HIS A 129 10.93 -0.09 -5.52
N PRO A 130 11.68 0.56 -4.61
CA PRO A 130 12.37 1.80 -4.93
C PRO A 130 13.63 1.65 -5.78
N GLU A 131 14.14 0.44 -5.93
CA GLU A 131 15.37 0.12 -6.67
C GLU A 131 15.08 -0.92 -7.75
N PHE A 132 15.94 -0.99 -8.78
CA PHE A 132 15.89 -2.09 -9.72
C PHE A 132 16.32 -3.41 -9.04
N VAL A 133 15.70 -4.49 -9.43
CA VAL A 133 16.09 -5.84 -9.06
C VAL A 133 16.44 -6.59 -10.34
N ASP A 134 17.67 -7.06 -10.45
CA ASP A 134 18.19 -7.68 -11.70
C ASP A 134 17.99 -6.80 -12.95
N GLY A 135 18.14 -5.48 -12.78
CA GLY A 135 17.96 -4.49 -13.84
C GLY A 135 16.51 -4.26 -14.28
N LYS A 136 15.52 -4.74 -13.52
CA LYS A 136 14.08 -4.63 -13.80
C LYS A 136 13.36 -3.88 -12.70
N TYR A 137 12.22 -3.29 -13.05
CA TYR A 137 11.28 -2.78 -12.04
C TYR A 137 10.68 -3.94 -11.27
N ALA A 138 10.62 -3.82 -9.95
CA ALA A 138 10.08 -4.84 -9.08
C ALA A 138 8.81 -4.37 -8.38
N PHE A 139 7.81 -5.24 -8.31
CA PHE A 139 6.52 -4.93 -7.71
C PHE A 139 6.16 -5.93 -6.63
N TYR A 140 5.64 -5.39 -5.53
CA TYR A 140 4.90 -6.18 -4.55
C TYR A 140 3.44 -6.16 -4.96
N THR A 141 2.90 -7.32 -5.27
CA THR A 141 1.56 -7.49 -5.84
C THR A 141 0.64 -8.21 -4.88
N ARG A 142 -0.65 -8.16 -5.13
CA ARG A 142 -1.65 -8.99 -4.46
C ARG A 142 -2.61 -9.55 -5.49
N PRO A 143 -2.26 -10.67 -6.12
CA PRO A 143 -3.15 -11.38 -7.02
C PRO A 143 -4.47 -11.74 -6.36
N GLN A 144 -5.58 -11.57 -7.08
CA GLN A 144 -6.91 -11.95 -6.60
C GLN A 144 -7.83 -12.32 -7.77
N ASP A 145 -8.75 -13.25 -7.48
CA ASP A 145 -9.64 -13.78 -8.51
C ASP A 145 -10.81 -12.84 -8.79
N ASP A 146 -11.27 -12.09 -7.76
CA ASP A 146 -12.42 -11.21 -7.82
C ASP A 146 -12.16 -9.91 -7.03
N PHE A 147 -13.05 -8.92 -7.14
CA PHE A 147 -12.93 -7.61 -6.52
C PHE A 147 -12.89 -7.66 -4.98
N ILE A 148 -13.77 -8.45 -4.37
CA ILE A 148 -13.85 -8.62 -2.90
C ILE A 148 -13.14 -9.88 -2.43
N GLN A 149 -13.45 -11.01 -3.10
CA GLN A 149 -12.89 -12.31 -2.74
C GLN A 149 -11.56 -12.52 -3.41
N THR A 150 -10.55 -12.81 -2.61
CA THR A 150 -9.19 -13.02 -3.14
C THR A 150 -8.99 -14.40 -3.76
N GLY A 151 -9.93 -15.33 -3.51
CA GLY A 151 -9.85 -16.67 -4.06
C GLY A 151 -8.58 -17.42 -3.68
N SER A 152 -7.82 -17.87 -4.66
CA SER A 152 -6.54 -18.53 -4.50
C SER A 152 -5.40 -17.56 -4.11
N GLY A 153 -5.58 -16.26 -4.38
CA GLY A 153 -4.62 -15.19 -4.07
C GLY A 153 -4.76 -14.63 -2.65
N GLY A 154 -4.48 -13.34 -2.49
CA GLY A 154 -4.67 -12.57 -1.26
C GLY A 154 -3.48 -12.51 -0.33
N GLY A 155 -2.33 -13.07 -0.71
CA GLY A 155 -1.03 -12.88 -0.08
C GLY A 155 -0.25 -11.74 -0.72
N VAL A 156 0.83 -11.28 -0.08
CA VAL A 156 1.79 -10.37 -0.72
C VAL A 156 2.72 -11.20 -1.60
N CYS A 157 2.75 -10.87 -2.88
CA CYS A 157 3.61 -11.51 -3.87
C CYS A 157 4.66 -10.52 -4.38
N PHE A 158 5.66 -11.04 -5.10
CA PHE A 158 6.72 -10.28 -5.75
C PHE A 158 6.83 -10.69 -7.22
N GLY A 159 6.98 -9.71 -8.10
CA GLY A 159 7.15 -9.94 -9.53
C GLY A 159 7.97 -8.83 -10.19
N LEU A 160 8.60 -9.15 -11.31
CA LEU A 160 9.46 -8.25 -12.07
C LEU A 160 8.79 -7.77 -13.35
N CYS A 161 9.11 -6.54 -13.76
CA CYS A 161 8.63 -5.89 -14.96
C CYS A 161 9.83 -5.28 -15.72
N GLU A 162 9.94 -5.54 -17.01
CA GLU A 162 11.08 -5.05 -17.82
C GLU A 162 10.92 -3.59 -18.25
N ASP A 163 9.69 -3.17 -18.56
CA ASP A 163 9.41 -1.83 -19.08
C ASP A 163 8.23 -1.20 -18.36
N ILE A 164 8.49 -0.15 -17.60
CA ILE A 164 7.46 0.58 -16.86
C ILE A 164 6.48 1.33 -17.78
N ASN A 165 6.85 1.63 -19.02
CA ASN A 165 5.95 2.27 -19.99
C ASN A 165 4.97 1.27 -20.62
N ASN A 166 5.28 -0.03 -20.53
CA ASN A 166 4.36 -1.11 -20.85
C ASN A 166 4.41 -2.15 -19.72
N PRO A 167 3.83 -1.83 -18.55
CA PRO A 167 4.09 -2.58 -17.31
C PRO A 167 3.37 -3.93 -17.33
N VAL A 168 4.15 -4.98 -17.52
CA VAL A 168 3.70 -6.37 -17.48
C VAL A 168 4.61 -7.15 -16.53
N ILE A 169 4.04 -7.85 -15.58
CA ILE A 169 4.81 -8.79 -14.76
C ILE A 169 5.28 -9.93 -15.66
N CYS A 170 6.58 -9.97 -15.90
CA CYS A 170 7.23 -10.90 -16.83
C CYS A 170 7.75 -12.18 -16.16
N THR A 171 7.70 -12.24 -14.82
CA THR A 171 8.10 -13.40 -14.02
C THR A 171 6.89 -14.10 -13.42
N GLU A 172 7.10 -15.25 -12.79
CA GLU A 172 6.13 -15.80 -11.86
C GLU A 172 6.03 -14.89 -10.61
N GLU A 173 4.83 -14.67 -10.11
CA GLU A 173 4.60 -13.90 -8.88
C GLU A 173 4.87 -14.80 -7.67
N VAL A 174 6.01 -14.57 -7.01
CA VAL A 174 6.45 -15.37 -5.86
C VAL A 174 5.74 -14.88 -4.59
N VAL A 175 5.08 -15.76 -3.85
CA VAL A 175 4.44 -15.41 -2.57
C VAL A 175 5.51 -15.21 -1.51
N ILE A 176 5.63 -13.99 -0.96
CA ILE A 176 6.57 -13.63 0.11
C ILE A 176 5.91 -13.54 1.49
N SER A 177 4.65 -13.15 1.55
CA SER A 177 3.87 -13.15 2.81
C SER A 177 2.50 -13.79 2.55
N PRO A 178 2.35 -15.10 2.83
CA PRO A 178 1.12 -15.83 2.55
C PRO A 178 0.01 -15.49 3.56
N ARG A 179 -1.23 -15.83 3.19
CA ARG A 179 -2.31 -15.95 4.17
C ARG A 179 -2.03 -17.14 5.10
N GLN A 180 -2.35 -16.98 6.36
CA GLN A 180 -2.15 -18.04 7.35
C GLN A 180 -3.40 -18.26 8.18
N TYR A 181 -3.82 -19.52 8.30
CA TYR A 181 -4.98 -19.91 9.09
C TYR A 181 -4.84 -19.47 10.55
N HIS A 182 -5.93 -18.96 11.13
CA HIS A 182 -6.04 -18.53 12.51
C HIS A 182 -5.04 -17.45 12.93
N THR A 183 -4.70 -16.55 11.99
CA THR A 183 -3.83 -15.41 12.23
C THR A 183 -4.48 -14.10 11.78
N ILE A 184 -3.74 -13.00 11.92
CA ILE A 184 -4.17 -11.68 11.43
C ILE A 184 -4.26 -11.60 9.89
N THR A 185 -3.74 -12.59 9.16
CA THR A 185 -3.72 -12.62 7.70
C THR A 185 -4.62 -13.72 7.10
N GLU A 186 -5.50 -14.32 7.90
CA GLU A 186 -6.29 -15.48 7.48
C GLU A 186 -7.22 -15.22 6.29
N VAL A 187 -7.79 -14.03 6.19
CA VAL A 187 -8.70 -13.67 5.08
C VAL A 187 -7.91 -13.15 3.88
N LYS A 188 -7.06 -12.17 4.11
CA LYS A 188 -6.17 -11.55 3.12
C LYS A 188 -5.14 -10.68 3.80
N ASN A 189 -4.09 -10.36 3.06
CA ASN A 189 -3.11 -9.35 3.44
C ASN A 189 -2.64 -8.60 2.19
N GLY A 190 -1.88 -7.53 2.35
CA GLY A 190 -1.39 -6.76 1.23
C GLY A 190 -0.29 -5.79 1.65
N ALA A 191 0.54 -5.41 0.70
CA ALA A 191 1.54 -4.38 0.91
C ALA A 191 0.87 -3.05 1.29
N GLY A 192 1.51 -2.32 2.19
CA GLY A 192 1.07 -1.00 2.63
C GLY A 192 1.98 0.10 2.08
N ALA A 193 2.88 0.62 2.90
CA ALA A 193 3.87 1.59 2.48
C ALA A 193 4.98 0.97 1.60
N VAL A 194 5.70 1.82 0.89
CA VAL A 194 6.95 1.44 0.19
C VAL A 194 7.93 0.87 1.21
N PRO A 195 8.62 -0.25 0.92
CA PRO A 195 9.51 -0.87 1.87
C PRO A 195 10.68 0.04 2.26
N ILE A 196 11.07 -0.04 3.52
CA ILE A 196 12.14 0.75 4.11
C ILE A 196 13.45 -0.05 4.06
N LYS A 197 14.45 0.51 3.38
CA LYS A 197 15.80 -0.07 3.33
C LYS A 197 16.50 0.07 4.68
N THR A 198 17.01 -1.04 5.21
CA THR A 198 17.79 -1.06 6.45
C THR A 198 19.05 -1.90 6.26
N PRO A 199 20.06 -1.82 7.15
CA PRO A 199 21.25 -2.67 7.06
C PRO A 199 20.97 -4.17 7.13
N LYS A 200 19.80 -4.59 7.63
CA LYS A 200 19.43 -6.00 7.83
C LYS A 200 18.49 -6.55 6.76
N GLY A 201 17.87 -5.68 5.95
CA GLY A 201 16.87 -6.10 4.96
C GLY A 201 15.89 -4.97 4.64
N TRP A 202 14.95 -5.25 3.75
CA TRP A 202 13.83 -4.36 3.42
C TRP A 202 12.68 -4.63 4.39
N ILE A 203 12.32 -3.63 5.20
CA ILE A 203 11.19 -3.75 6.13
C ILE A 203 9.91 -3.28 5.42
N HIS A 204 8.92 -4.16 5.40
CA HIS A 204 7.59 -3.93 4.85
C HIS A 204 6.61 -3.60 5.97
N ILE A 205 5.83 -2.53 5.76
CA ILE A 205 4.71 -2.18 6.63
C ILE A 205 3.45 -2.52 5.85
N ALA A 206 2.81 -3.62 6.21
CA ALA A 206 1.72 -4.25 5.47
C ALA A 206 0.44 -4.30 6.31
N HIS A 207 -0.69 -4.63 5.70
CA HIS A 207 -1.95 -4.87 6.41
C HIS A 207 -2.36 -6.33 6.35
N GLY A 208 -2.89 -6.81 7.46
CA GLY A 208 -3.51 -8.13 7.59
C GLY A 208 -4.99 -8.00 7.92
N VAL A 209 -5.77 -8.96 7.45
CA VAL A 209 -7.23 -8.98 7.59
C VAL A 209 -7.70 -10.32 8.09
N ARG A 210 -8.51 -10.28 9.13
CA ARG A 210 -9.17 -11.46 9.67
C ARG A 210 -10.68 -11.24 9.87
N ASN A 211 -11.43 -12.34 9.96
CA ASN A 211 -12.82 -12.31 10.34
C ASN A 211 -12.99 -12.06 11.83
N THR A 212 -14.07 -11.36 12.18
CA THR A 212 -14.59 -11.25 13.54
C THR A 212 -16.11 -11.38 13.51
N ALA A 213 -16.74 -11.58 14.65
CA ALA A 213 -18.20 -11.61 14.75
C ALA A 213 -18.87 -10.30 14.26
N ALA A 214 -18.13 -9.19 14.29
CA ALA A 214 -18.61 -7.86 13.85
C ALA A 214 -18.13 -7.49 12.42
N GLY A 215 -17.66 -8.43 11.62
CA GLY A 215 -17.14 -8.20 10.28
C GLY A 215 -15.62 -8.30 10.23
N LEU A 216 -15.01 -7.68 9.21
CA LEU A 216 -13.57 -7.74 9.00
C LEU A 216 -12.81 -6.81 9.97
N ARG A 217 -11.66 -7.26 10.43
CA ARG A 217 -10.70 -6.44 11.17
C ARG A 217 -9.41 -6.32 10.39
N TYR A 218 -8.98 -5.09 10.15
CA TYR A 218 -7.71 -4.76 9.52
C TYR A 218 -6.73 -4.25 10.57
N VAL A 219 -5.50 -4.75 10.49
CA VAL A 219 -4.39 -4.33 11.33
C VAL A 219 -3.14 -4.16 10.49
N ILE A 220 -2.19 -3.35 10.96
CA ILE A 220 -0.88 -3.22 10.34
C ILE A 220 0.07 -4.21 11.00
N TYR A 221 0.86 -4.91 10.19
CA TYR A 221 1.94 -5.78 10.63
C TYR A 221 3.20 -5.47 9.83
N VAL A 222 4.34 -6.01 10.25
CA VAL A 222 5.61 -5.85 9.56
C VAL A 222 6.23 -7.19 9.23
N PHE A 223 7.01 -7.22 8.16
CA PHE A 223 7.90 -8.32 7.82
C PHE A 223 9.13 -7.77 7.10
N ALA A 224 10.16 -8.57 6.90
CA ALA A 224 11.34 -8.14 6.17
C ALA A 224 11.74 -9.13 5.10
N THR A 225 12.27 -8.59 3.98
CA THR A 225 12.88 -9.35 2.90
C THR A 225 14.36 -9.05 2.80
N ASP A 226 15.10 -9.95 2.15
CA ASP A 226 16.54 -9.84 1.98
C ASP A 226 16.92 -8.60 1.13
N LEU A 227 18.07 -8.00 1.40
CA LEU A 227 18.55 -6.83 0.69
C LEU A 227 18.88 -7.09 -0.77
N ASN A 228 19.44 -8.26 -1.07
CA ASN A 228 19.91 -8.63 -2.40
C ASN A 228 18.85 -9.42 -3.18
N ASP A 229 17.93 -10.05 -2.45
CA ASP A 229 16.81 -10.79 -3.01
C ASP A 229 15.50 -10.37 -2.33
N PRO A 230 14.87 -9.27 -2.77
CA PRO A 230 13.64 -8.78 -2.17
C PRO A 230 12.43 -9.72 -2.28
N SER A 231 12.55 -10.82 -3.02
CA SER A 231 11.53 -11.88 -3.06
C SER A 231 11.62 -12.86 -1.88
N LYS A 232 12.73 -12.83 -1.12
CA LYS A 232 13.01 -13.77 -0.04
C LYS A 232 12.63 -13.18 1.32
N LEU A 233 11.65 -13.79 1.98
CA LEU A 233 11.28 -13.47 3.36
C LEU A 233 12.41 -13.88 4.33
N ILE A 234 12.83 -12.95 5.21
CA ILE A 234 13.89 -13.20 6.21
C ILE A 234 13.44 -12.95 7.66
N ALA A 235 12.37 -12.18 7.87
CA ALA A 235 11.78 -11.98 9.20
C ALA A 235 10.28 -11.73 9.10
N SER A 236 9.52 -12.30 10.02
CA SER A 236 8.07 -12.12 10.12
C SER A 236 7.66 -12.24 11.59
N PRO A 237 7.69 -11.13 12.36
CA PRO A 237 7.22 -11.12 13.74
C PRO A 237 5.78 -11.57 13.83
N SER A 238 5.43 -12.25 14.91
CA SER A 238 4.05 -12.67 15.14
C SER A 238 3.15 -11.49 15.54
N GLY A 239 1.94 -11.49 15.03
CA GLY A 239 0.89 -10.59 15.48
C GLY A 239 0.87 -9.24 14.77
N LEU A 240 0.14 -8.31 15.35
CA LEU A 240 -0.06 -6.98 14.83
C LEU A 240 1.01 -6.00 15.35
N PHE A 241 1.33 -4.99 14.54
CA PHE A 241 2.19 -3.87 14.89
C PHE A 241 1.36 -2.63 15.29
N ILE A 242 0.36 -2.26 14.49
CA ILE A 242 -0.59 -1.18 14.80
C ILE A 242 -2.01 -1.70 14.57
N ALA A 243 -2.91 -1.40 15.51
CA ALA A 243 -4.32 -1.74 15.40
C ALA A 243 -5.19 -0.57 15.84
N PRO A 244 -6.44 -0.46 15.35
CA PRO A 244 -7.32 0.63 15.73
C PRO A 244 -7.60 0.59 17.23
N HIS A 245 -7.46 1.73 17.89
CA HIS A 245 -7.61 1.90 19.34
C HIS A 245 -8.72 2.89 19.67
N LYS A 246 -9.53 2.60 20.68
CA LYS A 246 -10.63 3.48 21.16
C LYS A 246 -11.51 4.00 20.00
N SER A 247 -11.57 5.31 19.83
CA SER A 247 -12.37 5.98 18.78
C SER A 247 -11.93 5.65 17.36
N GLU A 248 -10.70 5.16 17.15
CA GLU A 248 -10.23 4.69 15.85
C GLU A 248 -10.97 3.45 15.36
N ARG A 249 -11.68 2.75 16.23
CA ARG A 249 -12.47 1.56 15.88
C ARG A 249 -13.78 1.85 15.19
N VAL A 250 -14.20 3.11 15.15
CA VAL A 250 -15.51 3.52 14.65
C VAL A 250 -15.35 4.54 13.53
N GLY A 251 -16.00 4.29 12.42
CA GLY A 251 -16.02 5.14 11.23
C GLY A 251 -16.84 4.50 10.11
N ASP A 252 -16.59 4.90 8.87
CA ASP A 252 -17.33 4.39 7.71
C ASP A 252 -17.12 2.88 7.51
N VAL A 253 -15.91 2.39 7.79
CA VAL A 253 -15.61 0.95 7.86
C VAL A 253 -14.93 0.67 9.21
N SER A 254 -15.68 0.20 10.17
CA SER A 254 -15.20 -0.02 11.54
C SER A 254 -14.09 -1.07 11.65
N ASN A 255 -13.22 -0.94 12.67
CA ASN A 255 -12.09 -1.83 12.96
C ASN A 255 -11.02 -1.92 11.86
N VAL A 256 -10.79 -0.85 11.14
CA VAL A 256 -9.75 -0.76 10.10
C VAL A 256 -8.60 0.10 10.59
N CYS A 257 -7.37 -0.41 10.39
CA CYS A 257 -6.12 0.33 10.43
C CYS A 257 -5.35 0.00 9.15
N PHE A 258 -5.08 1.02 8.33
CA PHE A 258 -4.54 0.83 6.98
C PHE A 258 -3.50 1.90 6.66
N THR A 259 -2.42 1.53 5.95
CA THR A 259 -1.36 2.47 5.58
C THR A 259 -0.94 2.32 4.12
N ASN A 260 -0.62 3.45 3.49
CA ASN A 260 -0.02 3.52 2.16
C ASN A 260 1.29 4.30 2.15
N GLY A 261 1.66 4.91 3.26
CA GLY A 261 2.81 5.80 3.29
C GLY A 261 3.58 5.74 4.59
N ALA A 262 4.89 5.65 4.46
CA ALA A 262 5.84 5.85 5.53
C ALA A 262 7.04 6.63 4.98
N VAL A 263 7.64 7.45 5.80
CA VAL A 263 8.85 8.20 5.46
C VAL A 263 9.92 7.95 6.50
N VAL A 264 11.16 7.98 6.05
CA VAL A 264 12.35 7.95 6.90
C VAL A 264 13.08 9.26 6.71
N THR A 265 13.42 9.91 7.82
CA THR A 265 14.20 11.15 7.81
C THR A 265 15.70 10.88 7.83
N GLU A 266 16.49 11.90 7.57
CA GLU A 266 17.95 11.84 7.66
C GLU A 266 18.45 11.44 9.07
N ASN A 267 17.64 11.69 10.11
CA ASN A 267 17.93 11.32 11.50
C ASN A 267 17.48 9.90 11.87
N ASN A 268 17.07 9.09 10.89
CA ASN A 268 16.51 7.75 11.09
C ASN A 268 15.17 7.70 11.86
N ASP A 269 14.45 8.82 11.94
CA ASP A 269 13.08 8.81 12.41
C ASP A 269 12.16 8.26 11.34
N VAL A 270 11.18 7.44 11.75
CA VAL A 270 10.20 6.81 10.87
C VAL A 270 8.82 7.33 11.23
N TYR A 271 8.12 7.88 10.24
CA TYR A 271 6.73 8.31 10.36
C TYR A 271 5.85 7.47 9.47
N ILE A 272 4.87 6.79 10.07
CA ILE A 272 3.92 5.90 9.40
C ILE A 272 2.58 6.59 9.38
N TYR A 273 2.13 7.00 8.19
CA TYR A 273 0.82 7.62 8.00
C TYR A 273 -0.22 6.53 7.77
N TYR A 274 -1.20 6.42 8.66
CA TYR A 274 -2.23 5.40 8.58
C TYR A 274 -3.63 5.99 8.74
N ALA A 275 -4.61 5.34 8.16
CA ALA A 275 -6.00 5.69 8.35
C ALA A 275 -6.68 4.74 9.32
N SER A 276 -7.63 5.27 10.09
CA SER A 276 -8.50 4.49 10.95
C SER A 276 -9.94 4.52 10.45
N SER A 277 -10.55 3.32 10.39
CA SER A 277 -11.97 3.09 10.06
C SER A 277 -12.44 3.87 8.81
N ASP A 278 -11.57 3.98 7.81
CA ASP A 278 -11.75 4.68 6.53
C ASP A 278 -12.30 6.12 6.67
N THR A 279 -11.93 6.80 7.75
CA THR A 279 -12.49 8.12 8.08
C THR A 279 -11.43 9.14 8.44
N ARG A 280 -10.34 8.76 9.11
CA ARG A 280 -9.35 9.67 9.70
C ARG A 280 -7.94 9.25 9.34
N LEU A 281 -7.10 10.24 9.07
CA LEU A 281 -5.67 10.07 8.87
C LEU A 281 -4.90 10.37 10.16
N HIS A 282 -3.96 9.50 10.50
CA HIS A 282 -3.09 9.57 11.67
C HIS A 282 -1.63 9.43 11.28
N VAL A 283 -0.74 9.69 12.23
CA VAL A 283 0.69 9.39 12.10
C VAL A 283 1.19 8.70 13.37
N ALA A 284 1.94 7.62 13.19
CA ALA A 284 2.72 6.96 14.23
C ALA A 284 4.19 7.23 13.99
N ALA A 285 4.95 7.47 15.06
CA ALA A 285 6.39 7.75 15.00
C ALA A 285 7.19 6.67 15.71
N THR A 286 8.32 6.30 15.10
CA THR A 286 9.31 5.39 15.66
C THR A 286 10.69 5.74 15.10
N THR A 287 11.71 4.91 15.31
CA THR A 287 13.03 5.02 14.69
C THR A 287 13.38 3.75 13.93
N ILE A 288 14.34 3.84 13.01
CA ILE A 288 14.85 2.67 12.28
C ILE A 288 15.33 1.58 13.24
N ASP A 289 16.05 1.95 14.30
CA ASP A 289 16.57 0.97 15.28
C ASP A 289 15.45 0.21 16.00
N LYS A 290 14.42 0.93 16.45
CA LYS A 290 13.25 0.30 17.10
C LYS A 290 12.46 -0.57 16.12
N LEU A 291 12.30 -0.11 14.88
CA LEU A 291 11.60 -0.87 13.86
C LEU A 291 12.37 -2.14 13.49
N MET A 292 13.70 -2.06 13.35
CA MET A 292 14.57 -3.23 13.16
C MET A 292 14.51 -4.18 14.36
N ASP A 293 14.62 -3.65 15.58
CA ASP A 293 14.55 -4.48 16.80
C ASP A 293 13.23 -5.25 16.85
N TYR A 294 12.11 -4.57 16.63
CA TYR A 294 10.80 -5.22 16.56
C TYR A 294 10.74 -6.28 15.46
N THR A 295 11.22 -5.95 14.25
CA THR A 295 11.07 -6.83 13.08
C THR A 295 11.94 -8.09 13.19
N PHE A 296 13.17 -7.98 13.70
CA PHE A 296 14.15 -9.08 13.68
C PHE A 296 14.32 -9.80 15.02
N ASN A 297 13.92 -9.18 16.14
CA ASN A 297 14.14 -9.71 17.47
C ASN A 297 12.84 -10.09 18.22
N THR A 298 11.67 -9.76 17.67
CA THR A 298 10.39 -10.25 18.21
C THR A 298 10.16 -11.71 17.81
N CYS A 299 9.52 -12.50 18.67
CA CYS A 299 9.21 -13.90 18.40
C CYS A 299 8.56 -14.09 17.03
N LEU A 300 9.13 -15.00 16.25
CA LEU A 300 8.54 -15.46 14.99
C LEU A 300 7.20 -16.15 15.28
N LEU A 301 6.27 -16.09 14.33
CA LEU A 301 5.11 -16.97 14.31
C LEU A 301 5.60 -18.42 14.34
N TYR A 302 5.30 -19.14 15.40
CA TYR A 302 5.42 -20.58 15.38
C TYR A 302 4.41 -21.10 14.37
N THR A 303 4.87 -21.51 13.21
CA THR A 303 4.09 -22.38 12.34
C THR A 303 3.91 -23.70 13.07
N SER A 304 2.70 -24.22 13.07
CA SER A 304 2.24 -25.40 13.78
C SER A 304 2.81 -26.72 13.25
N ASP A 305 4.11 -26.78 12.95
CA ASP A 305 4.82 -28.03 12.63
C ASP A 305 5.40 -28.70 13.88
N ALA A 306 4.98 -28.27 15.06
CA ALA A 306 5.29 -28.89 16.34
C ALA A 306 3.99 -29.36 17.01
N ALA A 307 3.29 -30.33 16.39
CA ALA A 307 2.31 -31.18 17.03
C ALA A 307 2.39 -32.60 16.47
#